data_077fb0b122552eb2a6ed97bbc2dd3c5e
#
_entry.id   077fb0b122552eb2a6ed97bbc2dd3c5e
#
_cell.length_a   1.000
_cell.length_b   1.000
_cell.length_c   1.000
_cell.angle_alpha   90.00
_cell.angle_beta   90.00
_cell.angle_gamma   90.00
#
_symmetry.space_group_name_H-M   'P 1'
#
loop_
_entity.id
_entity.type
_entity.pdbx_description
1 polymer ?
#
loop_
_entity_poly.entity_id
_entity_poly.type
_entity_poly.pdbx_seq_one_letter_code
_entity_poly.pdbx_strand_id
1 'polypeptide(L)'
;MDMTFKLQVFEGPLDLLLYLIEKNKVNIYDIPIVEITAQYMEYVDQMKKDNLDTLSEFLVMAATLLDIKSKMLLPKKEEEEQEQEDPRAELVQQLLEYKMYKCMANELKDRQLDAGKVWYKKKDIPDEVLAYEEPVNLEELVGDIRLSDLNRIF
;
A
#
# COMPACT_ATOMS: atom_id res chain seq x y z
N MET A 1 31.25 18.14 -14.40
CA MET A 1 29.80 18.04 -14.68
C MET A 1 29.24 17.02 -13.67
N ASP A 2 28.69 17.52 -12.60
CA ASP A 2 28.05 16.69 -11.60
C ASP A 2 26.72 16.18 -12.16
N MET A 3 26.72 14.96 -12.66
CA MET A 3 25.48 14.23 -12.86
C MET A 3 24.93 13.88 -11.49
N THR A 4 24.17 14.78 -10.91
CA THR A 4 23.31 14.49 -9.79
C THR A 4 22.23 13.53 -10.34
N PHE A 5 22.48 12.24 -10.22
CA PHE A 5 21.43 11.24 -10.36
C PHE A 5 20.43 11.55 -9.26
N LYS A 6 19.29 12.14 -9.61
CA LYS A 6 18.12 12.14 -8.73
C LYS A 6 17.82 10.66 -8.48
N LEU A 7 18.16 10.17 -7.29
CA LEU A 7 17.71 8.85 -6.86
C LEU A 7 16.19 8.86 -6.99
N GLN A 8 15.69 8.00 -7.86
CA GLN A 8 14.26 7.83 -8.04
C GLN A 8 13.75 7.24 -6.73
N VAL A 9 12.89 7.97 -6.04
CA VAL A 9 12.31 7.52 -4.76
C VAL A 9 11.29 6.46 -5.09
N PHE A 10 11.55 5.21 -4.68
CA PHE A 10 10.61 4.11 -4.80
C PHE A 10 9.77 4.00 -3.53
N GLU A 11 8.48 3.71 -3.69
CA GLU A 11 7.53 3.57 -2.57
C GLU A 11 7.74 2.26 -1.79
N GLY A 12 8.50 1.31 -2.34
CA GLY A 12 8.81 0.04 -1.72
C GLY A 12 9.56 -0.91 -2.66
N PRO A 13 9.92 -2.11 -2.16
CA PRO A 13 10.70 -3.08 -2.95
C PRO A 13 9.96 -3.58 -4.20
N LEU A 14 8.63 -3.73 -4.14
CA LEU A 14 7.84 -4.15 -5.30
C LEU A 14 7.82 -3.06 -6.38
N ASP A 15 7.83 -1.78 -6.00
CA ASP A 15 7.91 -0.66 -6.94
C ASP A 15 9.25 -0.66 -7.67
N LEU A 16 10.35 -0.90 -6.96
CA LEU A 16 11.67 -1.04 -7.56
C LEU A 16 11.73 -2.22 -8.53
N LEU A 17 11.17 -3.38 -8.15
CA LEU A 17 11.14 -4.55 -9.02
C LEU A 17 10.33 -4.31 -10.29
N LEU A 18 9.16 -3.69 -10.21
CA LEU A 18 8.38 -3.31 -11.39
C LEU A 18 9.16 -2.38 -12.31
N TYR A 19 9.84 -1.39 -11.74
CA TYR A 19 10.70 -0.49 -12.51
C TYR A 19 11.80 -1.25 -13.24
N LEU A 20 12.48 -2.21 -12.58
CA LEU A 20 13.54 -3.01 -13.22
C LEU A 20 13.00 -3.91 -14.32
N ILE A 21 11.81 -4.50 -14.12
CA ILE A 21 11.13 -5.32 -15.13
C ILE A 21 10.79 -4.48 -16.36
N GLU A 22 10.24 -3.30 -16.18
CA GLU A 22 9.91 -2.38 -17.26
C GLU A 22 11.15 -1.84 -17.98
N LYS A 23 12.19 -1.46 -17.23
CA LYS A 23 13.47 -0.97 -17.77
C LYS A 23 14.15 -2.00 -18.65
N ASN A 24 14.14 -3.26 -18.24
CA ASN A 24 14.73 -4.37 -19.00
C ASN A 24 13.77 -4.93 -20.06
N LYS A 25 12.53 -4.46 -20.14
CA LYS A 25 11.49 -4.94 -21.06
C LYS A 25 11.26 -6.46 -20.97
N VAL A 26 11.37 -7.00 -19.78
CA VAL A 26 11.16 -8.44 -19.52
C VAL A 26 9.70 -8.72 -19.17
N ASN A 27 9.29 -9.98 -19.41
CA ASN A 27 7.95 -10.41 -19.10
C ASN A 27 7.79 -10.63 -17.59
N ILE A 28 6.77 -10.04 -16.96
CA ILE A 28 6.46 -10.21 -15.56
C ILE A 28 6.13 -11.66 -15.18
N TYR A 29 5.64 -12.47 -16.13
CA TYR A 29 5.35 -13.88 -15.93
C TYR A 29 6.58 -14.79 -16.08
N ASP A 30 7.68 -14.25 -16.61
CA ASP A 30 8.93 -14.98 -16.79
C ASP A 30 10.13 -14.07 -16.49
N ILE A 31 10.33 -13.85 -15.22
CA ILE A 31 11.35 -12.92 -14.73
C ILE A 31 12.72 -13.61 -14.76
N PRO A 32 13.73 -13.03 -15.43
CA PRO A 32 15.11 -13.50 -15.37
C PRO A 32 15.71 -13.15 -14.01
N ILE A 33 15.50 -14.05 -13.05
CA ILE A 33 15.77 -13.77 -11.62
C ILE A 33 17.23 -13.42 -11.34
N VAL A 34 18.17 -14.01 -12.07
CA VAL A 34 19.61 -13.78 -11.86
C VAL A 34 19.96 -12.31 -12.17
N GLU A 35 19.49 -11.81 -13.31
CA GLU A 35 19.77 -10.45 -13.79
C GLU A 35 19.05 -9.40 -12.94
N ILE A 36 17.76 -9.63 -12.67
CA ILE A 36 16.94 -8.71 -11.87
C ILE A 36 17.46 -8.63 -10.43
N THR A 37 17.86 -9.76 -9.84
CA THR A 37 18.46 -9.77 -8.49
C THR A 37 19.75 -8.96 -8.43
N ALA A 38 20.63 -9.09 -9.43
CA ALA A 38 21.88 -8.34 -9.47
C ALA A 38 21.62 -6.82 -9.52
N GLN A 39 20.74 -6.38 -10.41
CA GLN A 39 20.36 -4.97 -10.52
C GLN A 39 19.67 -4.46 -9.27
N TYR A 40 18.78 -5.26 -8.66
CA TYR A 40 18.13 -4.92 -7.40
C TYR A 40 19.13 -4.66 -6.28
N MET A 41 20.13 -5.53 -6.13
CA MET A 41 21.17 -5.38 -5.11
C MET A 41 22.01 -4.11 -5.31
N GLU A 42 22.31 -3.72 -6.55
CA GLU A 42 23.02 -2.45 -6.84
C GLU A 42 22.22 -1.23 -6.36
N TYR A 43 20.88 -1.22 -6.57
CA TYR A 43 20.00 -0.14 -6.10
C TYR A 43 19.96 -0.10 -4.56
N VAL A 44 19.83 -1.27 -3.91
CA VAL A 44 19.79 -1.37 -2.45
C VAL A 44 21.12 -0.89 -1.83
N ASP A 45 22.25 -1.20 -2.44
CA ASP A 45 23.56 -0.74 -1.97
C ASP A 45 23.73 0.79 -2.09
N GLN A 46 23.15 1.39 -3.10
CA GLN A 46 23.10 2.85 -3.24
C GLN A 46 22.20 3.50 -2.18
N MET A 47 21.08 2.89 -1.83
CA MET A 47 20.14 3.38 -0.81
C MET A 47 20.70 3.35 0.61
N LYS A 48 21.63 2.44 0.92
CA LYS A 48 22.25 2.32 2.26
C LYS A 48 22.87 3.62 2.77
N LYS A 49 23.15 4.56 1.89
CA LYS A 49 23.79 5.83 2.24
C LYS A 49 22.82 6.88 2.77
N ASP A 50 21.51 6.75 2.51
CA ASP A 50 20.58 7.86 2.69
C ASP A 50 19.50 7.66 3.76
N ASN A 51 19.04 6.43 4.08
CA ASN A 51 17.94 6.23 5.04
C ASN A 51 17.84 4.78 5.55
N LEU A 52 18.16 4.56 6.84
CA LEU A 52 18.17 3.23 7.46
C LEU A 52 16.77 2.64 7.71
N ASP A 53 15.78 3.49 7.96
CA ASP A 53 14.42 3.01 8.33
C ASP A 53 13.66 2.40 7.14
N THR A 54 13.83 2.97 5.96
CA THR A 54 13.19 2.46 4.74
C THR A 54 13.92 1.23 4.17
N LEU A 55 15.17 1.03 4.57
CA LEU A 55 16.02 -0.02 4.04
C LEU A 55 15.58 -1.43 4.45
N SER A 56 14.91 -1.59 5.60
CA SER A 56 14.55 -2.90 6.13
C SER A 56 13.67 -3.73 5.18
N GLU A 57 12.65 -3.13 4.56
CA GLU A 57 11.77 -3.80 3.62
C GLU A 57 12.51 -4.23 2.34
N PHE A 58 13.43 -3.39 1.87
CA PHE A 58 14.28 -3.71 0.71
C PHE A 58 15.24 -4.87 0.99
N LEU A 59 15.75 -4.99 2.22
CA LEU A 59 16.59 -6.11 2.62
C LEU A 59 15.82 -7.42 2.73
N VAL A 60 14.60 -7.40 3.22
CA VAL A 60 13.72 -8.58 3.24
C VAL A 60 13.46 -9.08 1.81
N MET A 61 13.15 -8.19 0.88
CA MET A 61 12.98 -8.56 -0.53
C MET A 61 14.29 -9.05 -1.16
N ALA A 62 15.42 -8.47 -0.82
CA ALA A 62 16.72 -8.96 -1.27
C ALA A 62 16.95 -10.42 -0.85
N ALA A 63 16.64 -10.77 0.39
CA ALA A 63 16.72 -12.13 0.89
C ALA A 63 15.77 -13.07 0.13
N THR A 64 14.55 -12.64 -0.14
CA THR A 64 13.57 -13.40 -0.94
C THR A 64 14.09 -13.66 -2.35
N LEU A 65 14.65 -12.64 -3.03
CA LEU A 65 15.22 -12.81 -4.37
C LEU A 65 16.41 -13.77 -4.38
N LEU A 66 17.28 -13.73 -3.37
CA LEU A 66 18.40 -14.64 -3.24
C LEU A 66 17.93 -16.07 -3.00
N ASP A 67 16.88 -16.29 -2.20
CA ASP A 67 16.28 -17.61 -1.98
C ASP A 67 15.69 -18.17 -3.29
N ILE A 68 14.92 -17.38 -4.02
CA ILE A 68 14.36 -17.77 -5.32
C ILE A 68 15.49 -18.11 -6.32
N LYS A 69 16.51 -17.25 -6.40
CA LYS A 69 17.68 -17.47 -7.25
C LYS A 69 18.39 -18.78 -6.91
N SER A 70 18.59 -19.06 -5.62
CA SER A 70 19.21 -20.30 -5.14
C SER A 70 18.39 -21.52 -5.57
N LYS A 71 17.07 -21.51 -5.37
CA LYS A 71 16.16 -22.58 -5.76
C LYS A 71 16.17 -22.84 -7.27
N MET A 72 16.27 -21.79 -8.07
CA MET A 72 16.31 -21.93 -9.54
C MET A 72 17.65 -22.46 -10.07
N LEU A 73 18.76 -22.18 -9.36
CA LEU A 73 20.09 -22.62 -9.77
C LEU A 73 20.46 -24.03 -9.26
N LEU A 74 19.71 -24.57 -8.31
CA LEU A 74 19.93 -25.93 -7.83
C LEU A 74 19.56 -26.94 -8.92
N PRO A 75 20.40 -27.99 -9.16
CA PRO A 75 20.07 -29.04 -10.09
C PRO A 75 18.84 -29.80 -9.58
N LYS A 76 17.83 -29.94 -10.44
CA LYS A 76 16.66 -30.77 -10.16
C LYS A 76 17.08 -32.24 -10.06
N LYS A 77 16.78 -32.88 -8.94
CA LYS A 77 16.92 -34.32 -8.82
C LYS A 77 15.81 -34.98 -9.62
N GLU A 78 16.16 -35.92 -10.50
CA GLU A 78 15.22 -36.60 -11.41
C GLU A 78 14.12 -37.43 -10.69
N GLU A 79 14.19 -37.60 -9.37
CA GLU A 79 13.25 -38.44 -8.60
C GLU A 79 12.04 -37.65 -8.01
N GLU A 80 11.96 -36.32 -8.16
CA GLU A 80 10.85 -35.52 -7.66
C GLU A 80 10.12 -34.82 -8.80
N GLU A 81 9.57 -35.55 -9.75
CA GLU A 81 8.58 -35.08 -10.73
C GLU A 81 7.20 -34.78 -10.11
N GLN A 82 7.09 -34.61 -8.81
CA GLN A 82 5.91 -33.99 -8.20
C GLN A 82 5.99 -32.48 -8.44
N GLU A 83 4.95 -31.95 -9.07
CA GLU A 83 4.65 -30.54 -9.35
C GLU A 83 5.37 -29.56 -8.41
N GLN A 84 6.66 -29.32 -8.63
CA GLN A 84 7.36 -28.25 -7.92
C GLN A 84 6.87 -26.96 -8.51
N GLU A 85 6.07 -26.23 -7.76
CA GLU A 85 5.66 -24.88 -8.05
C GLU A 85 6.89 -24.04 -8.44
N ASP A 86 6.75 -23.21 -9.46
CA ASP A 86 7.82 -22.28 -9.86
C ASP A 86 8.18 -21.40 -8.65
N PRO A 87 9.44 -21.37 -8.17
CA PRO A 87 9.83 -20.57 -7.02
C PRO A 87 9.52 -19.08 -7.15
N ARG A 88 9.27 -18.60 -8.39
CA ARG A 88 8.91 -17.21 -8.69
C ARG A 88 7.42 -16.95 -8.59
N ALA A 89 6.55 -17.97 -8.49
CA ALA A 89 5.10 -17.83 -8.62
C ALA A 89 4.51 -16.84 -7.62
N GLU A 90 4.91 -16.93 -6.37
CA GLU A 90 4.45 -16.01 -5.32
C GLU A 90 4.89 -14.56 -5.59
N LEU A 91 6.14 -14.36 -5.99
CA LEU A 91 6.67 -13.03 -6.35
C LEU A 91 5.92 -12.43 -7.55
N VAL A 92 5.64 -13.23 -8.57
CA VAL A 92 4.87 -12.80 -9.74
C VAL A 92 3.47 -12.35 -9.34
N GLN A 93 2.80 -13.11 -8.48
CA GLN A 93 1.48 -12.75 -7.97
C GLN A 93 1.51 -11.42 -7.21
N GLN A 94 2.45 -11.24 -6.29
CA GLN A 94 2.62 -9.99 -5.53
C GLN A 94 2.88 -8.79 -6.46
N LEU A 95 3.70 -8.96 -7.48
CA LEU A 95 3.99 -7.90 -8.46
C LEU A 95 2.76 -7.52 -9.29
N LEU A 96 1.96 -8.50 -9.69
CA LEU A 96 0.71 -8.27 -10.44
C LEU A 96 -0.32 -7.52 -9.59
N GLU A 97 -0.50 -7.94 -8.34
CA GLU A 97 -1.38 -7.26 -7.40
C GLU A 97 -0.93 -5.81 -7.15
N TYR A 98 0.35 -5.60 -6.89
CA TYR A 98 0.90 -4.26 -6.69
C TYR A 98 0.71 -3.38 -7.93
N LYS A 99 0.96 -3.90 -9.12
CA LYS A 99 0.75 -3.19 -10.40
C LYS A 99 -0.71 -2.78 -10.57
N MET A 100 -1.64 -3.65 -10.22
CA MET A 100 -3.08 -3.36 -10.26
C MET A 100 -3.44 -2.23 -9.29
N TYR A 101 -3.00 -2.29 -8.04
CA TYR A 101 -3.25 -1.24 -7.05
C TYR A 101 -2.63 0.10 -7.45
N LYS A 102 -1.41 0.09 -7.99
CA LYS A 102 -0.74 1.29 -8.49
C LYS A 102 -1.51 1.94 -9.65
N CYS A 103 -2.04 1.15 -10.56
CA CYS A 103 -2.87 1.62 -11.65
C CYS A 103 -4.16 2.26 -11.13
N MET A 104 -4.85 1.60 -10.17
CA MET A 104 -6.05 2.15 -9.54
C MET A 104 -5.78 3.44 -8.78
N ALA A 105 -4.66 3.51 -8.05
CA ALA A 105 -4.28 4.72 -7.32
C ALA A 105 -4.03 5.91 -8.25
N ASN A 106 -3.40 5.70 -9.39
CA ASN A 106 -3.21 6.74 -10.40
C ASN A 106 -4.55 7.19 -11.00
N GLU A 107 -5.45 6.28 -11.32
CA GLU A 107 -6.79 6.62 -11.80
C GLU A 107 -7.58 7.45 -10.79
N LEU A 108 -7.52 7.07 -9.50
CA LEU A 108 -8.16 7.83 -8.43
C LEU A 108 -7.55 9.22 -8.26
N LYS A 109 -6.23 9.33 -8.39
CA LYS A 109 -5.53 10.61 -8.33
C LYS A 109 -5.95 11.55 -9.46
N ASP A 110 -6.10 11.03 -10.68
CA ASP A 110 -6.57 11.80 -11.83
C ASP A 110 -8.01 12.28 -11.63
N ARG A 111 -8.89 11.43 -11.10
CA ARG A 111 -10.27 11.80 -10.75
C ARG A 111 -10.34 12.83 -9.63
N GLN A 112 -9.40 12.80 -8.68
CA GLN A 112 -9.32 13.78 -7.60
C GLN A 112 -9.04 15.20 -8.13
N LEU A 113 -8.25 15.34 -9.19
CA LEU A 113 -7.97 16.63 -9.83
C LEU A 113 -9.24 17.27 -10.39
N ASP A 114 -10.16 16.49 -10.92
CA ASP A 114 -11.44 16.98 -11.41
C ASP A 114 -12.43 17.23 -10.27
N ALA A 115 -12.45 16.42 -9.23
CA ALA A 115 -13.28 16.61 -8.05
C ALA A 115 -12.94 17.91 -7.30
N GLY A 116 -11.67 18.33 -7.28
CA GLY A 116 -11.24 19.60 -6.68
C GLY A 116 -11.77 20.85 -7.38
N LYS A 117 -12.31 20.71 -8.59
CA LYS A 117 -12.93 21.80 -9.35
C LYS A 117 -14.41 22.00 -9.05
N VAL A 118 -15.00 21.14 -8.21
CA VAL A 118 -16.42 21.21 -7.85
C VAL A 118 -16.61 22.26 -6.76
N TRP A 119 -17.44 23.25 -7.04
CA TRP A 119 -17.83 24.27 -6.09
C TRP A 119 -19.11 23.83 -5.39
N TYR A 120 -19.04 23.69 -4.08
CA TYR A 120 -20.23 23.44 -3.27
C TYR A 120 -20.81 24.76 -2.77
N LYS A 121 -22.14 24.89 -2.82
CA LYS A 121 -22.83 26.01 -2.16
C LYS A 121 -22.48 25.95 -0.66
N LYS A 122 -22.16 27.11 -0.08
CA LYS A 122 -22.04 27.21 1.38
C LYS A 122 -23.33 26.71 2.02
N LYS A 123 -23.18 26.01 3.15
CA LYS A 123 -24.31 25.52 3.92
C LYS A 123 -25.13 26.74 4.37
N ASP A 124 -26.27 26.93 3.72
CA ASP A 124 -27.21 28.01 3.99
C ASP A 124 -28.35 27.34 4.79
N ILE A 125 -28.18 27.33 6.10
CA ILE A 125 -29.21 26.81 7.00
C ILE A 125 -30.04 28.05 7.39
N PRO A 126 -31.35 28.10 7.08
CA PRO A 126 -32.21 29.16 7.51
C PRO A 126 -32.16 29.37 9.02
N ASP A 127 -32.19 30.62 9.47
CA ASP A 127 -32.12 30.96 10.90
C ASP A 127 -33.24 30.29 11.71
N GLU A 128 -34.39 30.04 11.08
CA GLU A 128 -35.52 29.32 11.66
C GLU A 128 -35.18 27.85 12.02
N VAL A 129 -34.34 27.21 11.22
CA VAL A 129 -33.87 25.83 11.47
C VAL A 129 -32.77 25.83 12.53
N LEU A 130 -31.93 26.87 12.56
CA LEU A 130 -30.90 27.01 13.59
C LEU A 130 -31.51 27.36 14.97
N ALA A 131 -32.66 28.06 14.97
CA ALA A 131 -33.39 28.42 16.19
C ALA A 131 -34.36 27.31 16.65
N TYR A 132 -34.50 26.24 15.87
CA TYR A 132 -35.35 25.12 16.28
C TYR A 132 -34.72 24.35 17.42
N GLU A 133 -35.31 24.47 18.60
CA GLU A 133 -35.07 23.61 19.74
C GLU A 133 -36.17 22.56 19.82
N GLU A 134 -35.81 21.31 19.80
CA GLU A 134 -36.74 20.22 19.94
C GLU A 134 -37.43 20.34 21.31
N PRO A 135 -38.77 20.39 21.37
CA PRO A 135 -39.45 20.50 22.66
C PRO A 135 -39.14 19.26 23.49
N VAL A 136 -38.44 19.50 24.60
CA VAL A 136 -38.05 18.43 25.52
C VAL A 136 -39.30 17.99 26.29
N ASN A 137 -39.76 16.76 26.01
CA ASN A 137 -40.83 16.19 26.80
C ASN A 137 -40.28 15.71 28.15
N LEU A 138 -40.48 16.55 29.19
CA LEU A 138 -39.99 16.28 30.52
C LEU A 138 -40.59 15.01 31.11
N GLU A 139 -41.82 14.63 30.74
CA GLU A 139 -42.48 13.42 31.22
C GLU A 139 -41.80 12.17 30.67
N GLU A 140 -41.32 12.22 29.40
CA GLU A 140 -40.62 11.14 28.77
C GLU A 140 -39.14 11.02 29.24
N LEU A 141 -38.54 12.15 29.58
CA LEU A 141 -37.14 12.21 30.04
C LEU A 141 -37.01 11.84 31.52
N VAL A 142 -37.99 12.23 32.36
CA VAL A 142 -37.98 11.93 33.80
C VAL A 142 -38.62 10.57 34.11
N GLY A 143 -39.48 10.09 33.20
CA GLY A 143 -40.16 8.80 33.36
C GLY A 143 -40.83 8.67 34.73
N ASP A 144 -40.77 7.50 35.33
CA ASP A 144 -41.35 7.20 36.62
C ASP A 144 -40.46 7.59 37.86
N ILE A 145 -39.45 8.45 37.65
CA ILE A 145 -38.58 8.89 38.75
C ILE A 145 -39.38 9.75 39.73
N ARG A 146 -39.59 9.24 40.92
CA ARG A 146 -40.26 9.95 42.00
C ARG A 146 -39.24 10.72 42.85
N LEU A 147 -39.71 11.79 43.49
CA LEU A 147 -38.92 12.59 44.38
C LEU A 147 -38.31 11.73 45.54
N SER A 148 -38.98 10.64 45.92
CA SER A 148 -38.51 9.64 46.85
C SER A 148 -37.27 8.88 46.38
N ASP A 149 -37.10 8.69 45.09
CA ASP A 149 -35.97 7.97 44.50
C ASP A 149 -34.73 8.86 44.47
N LEU A 150 -34.90 10.14 44.19
CA LEU A 150 -33.87 11.15 44.31
C LEU A 150 -33.35 11.32 45.73
N ASN A 151 -34.27 11.33 46.75
CA ASN A 151 -33.92 11.46 48.16
C ASN A 151 -33.17 10.22 48.71
N ARG A 152 -33.21 9.10 48.01
CA ARG A 152 -32.53 7.85 48.40
C ARG A 152 -31.10 7.79 47.91
N ILE A 153 -30.76 8.63 46.90
CA ILE A 153 -29.43 8.68 46.28
C ILE A 153 -28.56 9.77 46.98
N PHE A 154 -29.19 10.73 47.63
CA PHE A 154 -28.54 11.73 48.47
C PHE A 154 -28.60 11.31 49.94
#